data_b9b5d57715d5a503386d7208cf72dc9c
#
_entry.id   b9b5d57715d5a503386d7208cf72dc9c
#
_cell.length_a   1.000
_cell.length_b   1.000
_cell.length_c   1.000
_cell.angle_alpha   90.00
_cell.angle_beta   90.00
_cell.angle_gamma   90.00
#
_symmetry.space_group_name_H-M   'P 1'
#
loop_
_entity.id
_entity.type
_entity.pdbx_description
1 polymer ?
#
loop_
_entity_poly.entity_id
_entity_poly.type
_entity_poly.pdbx_seq_one_letter_code
_entity_poly.pdbx_strand_id
1 'polypeptide(L)'
;ELFFLTGCATMEEGLRILQREFDNLRLILVTGGRKGSWAAYESKLIHQPTYLNVKTIDTTGAGDAFLGCCLDRILETGLENLTEGQLADMLLFANAAASIVTTRKGAIRSMPSREEAVALMAEGF
;
A
#
# COMPACT_ATOMS: atom_id res chain seq x y z
N GLU A 1 5.58 -9.60 -9.22
CA GLU A 1 4.69 -10.73 -8.89
C GLU A 1 3.37 -10.65 -9.66
N LEU A 2 2.66 -9.52 -9.59
CA LEU A 2 1.37 -9.37 -10.29
C LEU A 2 1.48 -9.66 -11.80
N PHE A 3 2.49 -9.11 -12.47
CA PHE A 3 2.70 -9.31 -13.91
C PHE A 3 3.03 -10.78 -14.24
N PHE A 4 3.79 -11.42 -13.37
CA PHE A 4 4.11 -12.85 -13.53
C PHE A 4 2.84 -13.71 -13.40
N LEU A 5 1.99 -13.42 -12.41
CA LEU A 5 0.76 -14.19 -12.15
C LEU A 5 -0.29 -14.00 -13.25
N THR A 6 -0.39 -12.80 -13.80
CA THR A 6 -1.48 -12.45 -14.74
C THR A 6 -1.04 -12.38 -16.20
N GLY A 7 0.26 -12.26 -16.47
CA GLY A 7 0.79 -12.04 -17.81
C GLY A 7 0.50 -10.65 -18.38
N CYS A 8 -0.02 -9.74 -17.57
CA CYS A 8 -0.36 -8.38 -18.00
C CYS A 8 0.81 -7.42 -17.89
N ALA A 9 0.74 -6.31 -18.64
CA ALA A 9 1.76 -5.28 -18.67
C ALA A 9 1.45 -4.10 -17.73
N THR A 10 0.21 -3.94 -17.28
CA THR A 10 -0.20 -2.85 -16.37
C THR A 10 -0.78 -3.37 -15.07
N MET A 11 -0.65 -2.56 -14.02
CA MET A 11 -1.20 -2.90 -12.69
C MET A 11 -2.72 -3.01 -12.74
N GLU A 12 -3.38 -2.09 -13.43
CA GLU A 12 -4.83 -2.01 -13.54
C GLU A 12 -5.40 -3.27 -14.21
N GLU A 13 -4.83 -3.71 -15.33
CA GLU A 13 -5.23 -4.94 -16.01
C GLU A 13 -5.02 -6.16 -15.12
N GLY A 14 -3.86 -6.26 -14.49
CA GLY A 14 -3.53 -7.37 -13.60
C GLY A 14 -4.51 -7.49 -12.45
N LEU A 15 -4.84 -6.37 -11.81
CA LEU A 15 -5.82 -6.34 -10.72
C LEU A 15 -7.22 -6.78 -11.19
N ARG A 16 -7.65 -6.33 -12.36
CA ARG A 16 -8.95 -6.74 -12.93
C ARG A 16 -8.98 -8.23 -13.27
N ILE A 17 -7.88 -8.79 -13.76
CA ILE A 17 -7.78 -10.23 -14.01
C ILE A 17 -7.91 -11.02 -12.71
N LEU A 18 -7.20 -10.63 -11.65
CA LEU A 18 -7.30 -11.29 -10.35
C LEU A 18 -8.72 -11.24 -9.79
N GLN A 19 -9.40 -10.11 -9.92
CA GLN A 19 -10.79 -9.98 -9.48
C GLN A 19 -11.75 -10.90 -10.25
N ARG A 20 -11.51 -11.09 -11.55
CA ARG A 20 -12.34 -11.98 -12.38
C ARG A 20 -12.10 -13.45 -12.10
N GLU A 21 -10.84 -13.84 -11.88
CA GLU A 21 -10.46 -15.23 -11.66
C GLU A 21 -10.74 -15.70 -10.23
N PHE A 22 -10.67 -14.78 -9.27
CA PHE A 22 -10.84 -15.09 -7.85
C PHE A 22 -11.91 -14.18 -7.25
N ASP A 23 -13.15 -14.53 -7.48
CA ASP A 23 -14.32 -13.72 -7.07
C ASP A 23 -14.52 -13.64 -5.55
N ASN A 24 -13.82 -14.48 -4.79
CA ASN A 24 -13.80 -14.44 -3.33
C ASN A 24 -12.82 -13.40 -2.77
N LEU A 25 -11.98 -12.78 -3.60
CA LEU A 25 -11.09 -11.71 -3.18
C LEU A 25 -11.85 -10.39 -3.08
N ARG A 26 -11.97 -9.87 -1.88
CA ARG A 26 -12.70 -8.63 -1.61
C ARG A 26 -11.83 -7.40 -1.76
N LEU A 27 -10.58 -7.49 -1.31
CA LEU A 27 -9.60 -6.41 -1.40
C LEU A 27 -8.28 -6.98 -1.90
N ILE A 28 -7.74 -6.37 -2.94
CA ILE A 28 -6.41 -6.72 -3.48
C ILE A 28 -5.52 -5.49 -3.34
N LEU A 29 -4.37 -5.68 -2.72
CA LEU A 29 -3.36 -4.63 -2.52
C LEU A 29 -2.09 -5.01 -3.28
N VAL A 30 -1.52 -4.05 -4.01
CA VAL A 30 -0.27 -4.24 -4.74
C VAL A 30 0.69 -3.09 -4.43
N THR A 31 1.92 -3.46 -4.12
CA THR A 31 3.01 -2.50 -3.95
C THR A 31 3.87 -2.47 -5.21
N GLY A 32 4.26 -1.29 -5.65
CA GLY A 32 5.08 -1.07 -6.84
C GLY A 32 6.39 -0.34 -6.55
N GLY A 33 6.90 -0.40 -5.33
CA GLY A 33 8.11 0.32 -4.94
C GLY A 33 7.96 1.81 -5.17
N ARG A 34 8.87 2.39 -5.94
CA ARG A 34 8.84 3.84 -6.24
C ARG A 34 7.60 4.31 -6.99
N LYS A 35 6.85 3.40 -7.58
CA LYS A 35 5.61 3.72 -8.30
C LYS A 35 4.39 3.87 -7.39
N GLY A 36 4.54 3.59 -6.10
CA GLY A 36 3.45 3.68 -5.14
C GLY A 36 2.71 2.38 -4.93
N SER A 37 1.42 2.45 -4.68
CA SER A 37 0.60 1.28 -4.36
C SER A 37 -0.79 1.39 -4.98
N TRP A 38 -1.43 0.24 -5.16
CA TRP A 38 -2.76 0.10 -5.75
C TRP A 38 -3.65 -0.71 -4.84
N ALA A 39 -4.94 -0.37 -4.85
CA ALA A 39 -5.99 -1.15 -4.21
C ALA A 39 -7.11 -1.39 -5.20
N ALA A 40 -7.59 -2.62 -5.27
CA ALA A 40 -8.81 -2.99 -5.99
C ALA A 40 -9.83 -3.53 -5.01
N TYR A 41 -11.00 -2.90 -4.97
CA TYR A 41 -12.11 -3.25 -4.09
C TYR A 41 -13.42 -3.02 -4.85
N GLU A 42 -14.15 -4.10 -5.11
CA GLU A 42 -15.34 -4.05 -5.97
C GLU A 42 -15.02 -3.40 -7.32
N SER A 43 -15.78 -2.38 -7.73
CA SER A 43 -15.52 -1.61 -8.96
C SER A 43 -14.46 -0.52 -8.79
N LYS A 44 -14.00 -0.28 -7.56
CA LYS A 44 -13.05 0.78 -7.21
C LYS A 44 -11.62 0.31 -7.47
N LEU A 45 -10.84 1.15 -8.14
CA LEU A 45 -9.42 0.92 -8.41
C LEU A 45 -8.67 2.20 -8.06
N ILE A 46 -7.88 2.14 -7.00
CA ILE A 46 -7.20 3.31 -6.44
C ILE A 46 -5.69 3.11 -6.58
N HIS A 47 -5.01 4.16 -7.05
CA HIS A 47 -3.55 4.26 -7.06
C HIS A 47 -3.12 5.47 -6.25
N GLN A 48 -2.14 5.28 -5.37
CA GLN A 48 -1.51 6.38 -4.65
C GLN A 48 0.01 6.34 -4.84
N PRO A 49 0.63 7.49 -5.11
CA PRO A 49 2.08 7.57 -5.18
C PRO A 49 2.70 7.36 -3.80
N THR A 50 3.98 7.01 -3.78
CA THR A 50 4.74 6.90 -2.53
C THR A 50 5.57 8.16 -2.27
N TYR A 51 6.12 8.24 -1.07
CA TYR A 51 6.92 9.38 -0.62
C TYR A 51 8.37 9.16 -1.03
N LEU A 52 8.85 9.94 -2.00
CA LEU A 52 10.19 9.82 -2.58
C LEU A 52 11.19 10.84 -2.02
N ASN A 53 10.75 11.74 -1.16
CA ASN A 53 11.58 12.75 -0.51
C ASN A 53 12.35 12.23 0.70
N VAL A 54 12.33 10.93 0.94
CA VAL A 54 13.08 10.28 2.02
C VAL A 54 14.38 9.67 1.49
N LYS A 55 15.40 9.63 2.35
CA LYS A 55 16.68 9.00 2.02
C LYS A 55 16.61 7.50 2.29
N THR A 56 16.41 6.72 1.24
CA THR A 56 16.37 5.26 1.32
C THR A 56 17.76 4.69 1.54
N ILE A 57 17.92 3.88 2.58
CA ILE A 57 19.16 3.15 2.89
C ILE A 57 18.98 1.63 2.94
N ASP A 58 17.78 1.15 3.28
CA ASP A 58 17.47 -0.27 3.38
C ASP A 58 15.98 -0.49 3.13
N THR A 59 15.62 -1.35 2.19
CA THR A 59 14.23 -1.65 1.85
C THR A 59 13.64 -2.80 2.64
N THR A 60 14.42 -3.43 3.52
CA THR A 60 13.98 -4.56 4.33
C THR A 60 12.81 -4.18 5.23
N GLY A 61 11.72 -4.92 5.13
CA GLY A 61 10.53 -4.74 5.96
C GLY A 61 9.55 -3.68 5.46
N ALA A 62 9.83 -2.98 4.36
CA ALA A 62 8.92 -1.97 3.82
C ALA A 62 7.56 -2.56 3.42
N GLY A 63 7.55 -3.72 2.77
CA GLY A 63 6.32 -4.42 2.40
C GLY A 63 5.53 -4.91 3.63
N ASP A 64 6.22 -5.37 4.66
CA ASP A 64 5.60 -5.81 5.91
C ASP A 64 4.95 -4.62 6.65
N ALA A 65 5.62 -3.48 6.69
CA ALA A 65 5.08 -2.25 7.26
C ALA A 65 3.84 -1.77 6.49
N PHE A 66 3.90 -1.81 5.17
CA PHE A 66 2.77 -1.48 4.31
C PHE A 66 1.56 -2.36 4.64
N LEU A 67 1.73 -3.68 4.64
CA LEU A 67 0.65 -4.62 4.92
C LEU A 67 0.10 -4.43 6.33
N GLY A 68 0.96 -4.28 7.33
CA GLY A 68 0.55 -4.05 8.73
C GLY A 68 -0.32 -2.81 8.87
N CYS A 69 0.05 -1.71 8.20
CA CYS A 69 -0.73 -0.47 8.22
C CYS A 69 -2.08 -0.62 7.52
N CYS A 70 -2.14 -1.33 6.40
CA CYS A 70 -3.40 -1.63 5.72
C CYS A 70 -4.33 -2.47 6.61
N LEU A 71 -3.81 -3.50 7.27
CA LEU A 71 -4.57 -4.34 8.19
C LEU A 71 -5.10 -3.54 9.38
N ASP A 72 -4.29 -2.64 9.94
CA ASP A 72 -4.70 -1.76 11.03
C ASP A 72 -5.89 -0.88 10.63
N ARG A 73 -5.83 -0.29 9.44
CA ARG A 73 -6.94 0.51 8.90
C ARG A 73 -8.20 -0.32 8.65
N ILE A 74 -8.05 -1.54 8.14
CA ILE A 74 -9.18 -2.45 7.92
C ILE A 74 -9.82 -2.84 9.24
N LEU A 75 -9.05 -3.06 10.30
CA LEU A 75 -9.58 -3.33 11.63
C LEU A 75 -10.41 -2.15 12.19
N GLU A 76 -10.02 -0.92 11.87
CA GLU A 76 -10.77 0.28 12.29
C GLU A 76 -12.06 0.47 11.47
N THR A 77 -12.01 0.29 10.16
CA THR A 77 -13.12 0.61 9.25
C THR A 77 -14.01 -0.59 8.92
N GLY A 78 -13.52 -1.80 9.09
CA GLY A 78 -14.12 -3.01 8.54
C GLY A 78 -13.83 -3.15 7.05
N LEU A 79 -14.23 -4.29 6.48
CA LEU A 79 -14.04 -4.60 5.07
C LEU A 79 -15.32 -4.39 4.25
N GLU A 80 -16.40 -4.00 4.91
CA GLU A 80 -17.69 -3.73 4.29
C GLU A 80 -17.78 -2.26 3.86
N ASN A 81 -18.27 -2.02 2.64
CA ASN A 81 -18.60 -0.68 2.15
C ASN A 81 -17.43 0.33 2.23
N LEU A 82 -16.21 -0.11 1.87
CA LEU A 82 -15.06 0.79 1.80
C LEU A 82 -15.27 1.84 0.69
N THR A 83 -15.09 3.10 1.05
CA THR A 83 -15.15 4.22 0.10
C THR A 83 -13.81 4.43 -0.60
N GLU A 84 -13.83 5.13 -1.74
CA GLU A 84 -12.59 5.54 -2.42
C GLU A 84 -11.69 6.36 -1.50
N GLY A 85 -12.28 7.27 -0.71
CA GLY A 85 -11.54 8.08 0.25
C GLY A 85 -10.86 7.25 1.33
N GLN A 86 -11.53 6.24 1.85
CA GLN A 86 -10.95 5.33 2.85
C GLN A 86 -9.81 4.50 2.25
N LEU A 87 -9.98 3.99 1.02
CA LEU A 87 -8.93 3.24 0.32
C LEU A 87 -7.72 4.13 0.03
N ALA A 88 -7.95 5.36 -0.45
CA ALA A 88 -6.88 6.32 -0.73
C ALA A 88 -6.09 6.67 0.54
N ASP A 89 -6.77 6.96 1.64
CA ASP A 89 -6.14 7.26 2.93
C ASP A 89 -5.33 6.08 3.47
N MET A 90 -5.87 4.87 3.35
CA MET A 90 -5.18 3.65 3.75
C MET A 90 -3.86 3.49 2.98
N LEU A 91 -3.88 3.67 1.65
CA LEU A 91 -2.68 3.56 0.81
C LEU A 91 -1.67 4.65 1.14
N LEU A 92 -2.11 5.90 1.34
CA LEU A 92 -1.21 7.01 1.69
C LEU A 92 -0.51 6.76 3.03
N PHE A 93 -1.25 6.33 4.04
CA PHE A 93 -0.69 6.01 5.35
C PHE A 93 0.31 4.85 5.28
N ALA A 94 -0.07 3.77 4.58
CA ALA A 94 0.78 2.60 4.41
C ALA A 94 2.05 2.93 3.61
N ASN A 95 1.93 3.76 2.55
CA ASN A 95 3.08 4.23 1.77
C ASN A 95 4.02 5.08 2.63
N ALA A 96 3.48 5.95 3.50
CA ALA A 96 4.29 6.77 4.40
C ALA A 96 5.09 5.89 5.38
N ALA A 97 4.45 4.93 6.02
CA ALA A 97 5.11 4.01 6.94
C ALA A 97 6.19 3.19 6.23
N ALA A 98 5.88 2.63 5.05
CA ALA A 98 6.84 1.88 4.25
C ALA A 98 8.05 2.75 3.85
N SER A 99 7.82 4.00 3.47
CA SER A 99 8.89 4.94 3.11
C SER A 99 9.81 5.23 4.30
N ILE A 100 9.26 5.44 5.49
CA ILE A 100 10.05 5.68 6.71
C ILE A 100 10.91 4.46 7.05
N VAL A 101 10.36 3.25 6.93
CA VAL A 101 11.11 2.01 7.16
C VAL A 101 12.38 1.96 6.30
N THR A 102 12.32 2.44 5.06
CA THR A 102 13.48 2.43 4.16
C THR A 102 14.60 3.38 4.60
N THR A 103 14.32 4.33 5.48
CA THR A 103 15.33 5.28 6.00
C THR A 103 16.16 4.74 7.16
N ARG A 104 15.86 3.53 7.63
CA ARG A 104 16.44 2.92 8.82
C ARG A 104 16.93 1.51 8.50
N LYS A 105 17.89 1.01 9.26
CA LYS A 105 18.38 -0.37 9.12
C LYS A 105 17.53 -1.34 9.94
N GLY A 106 17.26 -2.52 9.36
CA GLY A 106 16.50 -3.59 9.98
C GLY A 106 14.99 -3.42 9.81
N ALA A 107 14.25 -4.50 10.03
CA ALA A 107 12.81 -4.54 9.83
C ALA A 107 12.05 -4.04 11.09
N ILE A 108 12.17 -4.78 12.19
CA ILE A 108 11.37 -4.49 13.39
C ILE A 108 11.74 -3.14 14.02
N ARG A 109 13.05 -2.87 14.14
CA ARG A 109 13.56 -1.63 14.76
C ARG A 109 13.32 -0.39 13.90
N SER A 110 13.00 -0.57 12.63
CA SER A 110 12.75 0.53 11.70
C SER A 110 11.28 0.88 11.56
N MET A 111 10.38 0.13 12.20
CA MET A 111 8.94 0.41 12.14
C MET A 111 8.62 1.79 12.74
N PRO A 112 7.94 2.67 11.99
CA PRO A 112 7.59 4.00 12.47
C PRO A 112 6.41 3.96 13.44
N SER A 113 6.29 5.04 14.22
CA SER A 113 5.05 5.32 14.95
C SER A 113 3.98 5.86 14.00
N ARG A 114 2.73 5.88 14.48
CA ARG A 114 1.62 6.48 13.73
C ARG A 114 1.89 7.98 13.47
N GLU A 115 2.43 8.66 14.47
CA GLU A 115 2.74 10.10 14.41
C GLU A 115 3.79 10.41 13.36
N GLU A 116 4.82 9.58 13.24
CA GLU A 116 5.85 9.72 12.20
C GLU A 116 5.26 9.57 10.79
N ALA A 117 4.39 8.58 10.59
CA ALA A 117 3.72 8.36 9.32
C ALA A 117 2.81 9.55 8.95
N VAL A 118 2.02 10.03 9.90
CA VAL A 118 1.14 11.20 9.70
C VAL A 118 1.95 12.46 9.39
N ALA A 119 3.08 12.66 10.06
CA ALA A 119 3.96 13.79 9.80
C ALA A 119 4.51 13.76 8.36
N LEU A 120 4.93 12.60 7.87
CA LEU A 120 5.40 12.47 6.49
C LEU A 120 4.27 12.72 5.48
N MET A 121 3.06 12.26 5.75
CA MET A 121 1.89 12.56 4.90
C MET A 121 1.66 14.06 4.80
N ALA A 122 1.83 14.80 5.89
CA ALA A 122 1.67 16.26 5.92
C ALA A 122 2.74 17.00 5.12
N GLU A 123 3.95 16.46 5.05
CA GLU A 123 5.04 17.02 4.21
C GLU A 123 4.77 16.84 2.71
N GLY A 124 4.02 15.79 2.34
CA GLY A 124 3.72 15.46 0.97
C GLY A 124 4.80 14.61 0.29
N PHE A 125 4.64 14.46 -1.01
CA PHE A 125 5.47 13.54 -1.82
C PHE A 125 6.88 14.06 -2.11
#